data_7c7ef7059ec40b7a9335279b5570d3dd
#
_entry.id   7c7ef7059ec40b7a9335279b5570d3dd
#
_cell.length_a   1.000
_cell.length_b   1.000
_cell.length_c   1.000
_cell.angle_alpha   90.00
_cell.angle_beta   90.00
_cell.angle_gamma   90.00
#
_symmetry.space_group_name_H-M   'P 1'
#
loop_
_entity.id
_entity.type
_entity.pdbx_description
1 polymer ?
#
loop_
_entity_poly.entity_id
_entity_poly.type
_entity_poly.pdbx_seq_one_letter_code
_entity_poly.pdbx_strand_id
1 'polypeptide(L)'
;MMPVLKRMLLHTVNKPWGKYEDLYRTDEVVLKKITVDPKQRLSLQAHNHRAEFWVVTDGECLCEVGPNVWRLRKWGTIHIERGHAHRLINDTSEPCEITEFQFGLCQEDDITRYEDDYSRAEPPF
;
A
#
# COMPACT_ATOMS: atom_id res chain seq x y z
N MET A 1 5.59 -25.33 13.07
CA MET A 1 4.63 -24.51 12.29
C MET A 1 4.07 -23.37 13.11
N MET A 2 3.85 -23.59 14.39
CA MET A 2 3.33 -22.53 15.27
C MET A 2 4.16 -21.24 15.23
N PRO A 3 5.50 -21.27 15.19
CA PRO A 3 6.29 -20.06 15.12
C PRO A 3 5.99 -19.18 13.90
N VAL A 4 5.60 -19.80 12.77
CA VAL A 4 5.26 -19.06 11.56
C VAL A 4 4.01 -18.23 11.76
N LEU A 5 2.96 -18.79 12.37
CA LEU A 5 1.72 -18.06 12.64
C LEU A 5 1.96 -16.86 13.55
N LYS A 6 2.80 -17.01 14.57
CA LYS A 6 3.12 -15.90 15.47
C LYS A 6 3.81 -14.76 14.74
N ARG A 7 4.64 -15.05 13.74
CA ARG A 7 5.34 -14.03 12.95
C ARG A 7 4.41 -13.28 12.02
N MET A 8 3.31 -13.93 11.59
CA MET A 8 2.39 -13.32 10.64
C MET A 8 1.50 -12.26 11.27
N LEU A 9 1.37 -12.24 12.60
CA LEU A 9 0.56 -11.23 13.28
C LEU A 9 1.47 -10.23 13.96
N LEU A 10 2.11 -9.37 13.17
CA LEU A 10 3.09 -8.44 13.69
C LEU A 10 2.47 -7.25 14.40
N HIS A 11 1.74 -6.45 13.68
CA HIS A 11 1.08 -5.30 14.29
C HIS A 11 0.20 -4.57 13.29
N THR A 12 -0.71 -3.76 13.84
CA THR A 12 -1.58 -2.88 13.07
C THR A 12 -1.12 -1.45 13.27
N VAL A 13 -1.06 -0.70 12.19
CA VAL A 13 -0.70 0.73 12.20
C VAL A 13 -1.88 1.52 11.67
N ASN A 14 -2.43 2.43 12.48
CA ASN A 14 -3.51 3.29 12.06
C ASN A 14 -2.95 4.52 11.34
N LYS A 15 -3.62 4.91 10.26
CA LYS A 15 -3.26 6.03 9.41
C LYS A 15 -4.49 6.92 9.19
N PRO A 16 -4.31 8.17 8.76
CA PRO A 16 -5.46 9.05 8.49
C PRO A 16 -6.46 8.50 7.47
N TRP A 17 -5.97 7.68 6.54
CA TRP A 17 -6.77 7.11 5.45
C TRP A 17 -7.33 5.70 5.75
N GLY A 18 -6.99 5.11 6.90
CA GLY A 18 -7.39 3.76 7.26
C GLY A 18 -6.34 3.08 8.12
N LYS A 19 -5.86 1.93 7.70
CA LYS A 19 -4.84 1.20 8.46
C LYS A 19 -4.09 0.23 7.58
N TYR A 20 -2.95 -0.23 8.07
CA TYR A 20 -2.29 -1.40 7.50
C TYR A 20 -1.86 -2.37 8.59
N GLU A 21 -1.68 -3.61 8.20
CA GLU A 21 -1.25 -4.69 9.08
C GLU A 21 -0.08 -5.40 8.41
N ASP A 22 1.06 -5.45 9.10
CA ASP A 22 2.19 -6.24 8.63
C ASP A 22 1.92 -7.71 8.97
N LEU A 23 1.86 -8.55 7.96
CA LEU A 23 1.58 -9.98 8.14
C LEU A 23 2.85 -10.81 8.14
N TYR A 24 3.86 -10.37 7.40
CA TYR A 24 5.14 -11.04 7.32
C TYR A 24 6.18 -10.02 6.86
N ARG A 25 7.37 -10.08 7.43
CA ARG A 25 8.42 -9.12 7.08
C ARG A 25 9.80 -9.73 7.18
N THR A 26 10.57 -9.53 6.11
CA THR A 26 12.02 -9.69 6.11
C THR A 26 12.63 -8.42 5.49
N ASP A 27 13.94 -8.36 5.37
CA ASP A 27 14.60 -7.22 4.70
C ASP A 27 14.29 -7.16 3.20
N GLU A 28 13.87 -8.28 2.62
CA GLU A 28 13.68 -8.41 1.18
C GLU A 28 12.22 -8.58 0.76
N VAL A 29 11.35 -8.94 1.68
CA VAL A 29 9.94 -9.21 1.39
C VAL A 29 9.08 -8.70 2.54
N VAL A 30 8.01 -8.00 2.19
CA VAL A 30 6.96 -7.63 3.15
C VAL A 30 5.63 -8.06 2.57
N LEU A 31 4.81 -8.71 3.39
CA LEU A 31 3.41 -8.98 3.09
C LEU A 31 2.58 -8.10 4.03
N LYS A 32 1.74 -7.28 3.44
CA LYS A 32 0.99 -6.26 4.16
C LYS A 32 -0.46 -6.28 3.73
N LYS A 33 -1.38 -6.08 4.67
CA LYS A 33 -2.79 -5.87 4.36
C LYS A 33 -3.11 -4.40 4.61
N ILE A 34 -3.65 -3.72 3.60
CA ILE A 34 -3.98 -2.31 3.65
C ILE A 34 -5.50 -2.17 3.55
N THR A 35 -6.10 -1.46 4.49
CA THR A 35 -7.52 -1.13 4.46
C THR A 35 -7.66 0.36 4.28
N VAL A 36 -8.37 0.78 3.21
CA VAL A 36 -8.60 2.19 2.94
C VAL A 36 -10.07 2.51 3.25
N ASP A 37 -10.28 3.48 4.12
CA ASP A 37 -11.61 3.90 4.52
C ASP A 37 -12.37 4.52 3.35
N PRO A 38 -13.71 4.53 3.39
CA PRO A 38 -14.50 5.16 2.33
C PRO A 38 -14.08 6.60 2.08
N LYS A 39 -13.93 6.95 0.79
CA LYS A 39 -13.62 8.32 0.33
C LYS A 39 -12.25 8.82 0.77
N GLN A 40 -11.35 7.93 1.17
CA GLN A 40 -9.98 8.28 1.52
C GLN A 40 -9.01 7.77 0.46
N ARG A 41 -7.80 8.32 0.47
CA ARG A 41 -6.75 7.87 -0.42
C ARG A 41 -5.39 8.02 0.24
N LEU A 42 -4.45 7.20 -0.17
CA LEU A 42 -3.08 7.30 0.28
C LEU A 42 -2.38 8.47 -0.42
N SER A 43 -1.20 8.83 0.06
CA SER A 43 -0.38 9.81 -0.63
C SER A 43 0.04 9.30 -2.01
N LEU A 44 0.29 10.21 -2.93
CA LEU A 44 0.98 9.88 -4.17
C LEU A 44 2.46 9.74 -3.84
N GLN A 45 2.99 8.54 -3.99
CA GLN A 45 4.28 8.17 -3.43
C GLN A 45 5.08 7.29 -4.36
N ALA A 46 6.38 7.23 -4.15
CA ALA A 46 7.27 6.31 -4.87
C ALA A 46 8.28 5.72 -3.90
N HIS A 47 8.82 4.57 -4.26
CA HIS A 47 9.85 3.87 -3.49
C HIS A 47 11.02 3.55 -4.42
N ASN A 48 12.24 3.81 -3.97
CA ASN A 48 13.42 3.68 -4.82
C ASN A 48 14.02 2.27 -4.84
N HIS A 49 13.77 1.48 -3.79
CA HIS A 49 14.49 0.23 -3.58
C HIS A 49 13.60 -1.00 -3.53
N ARG A 50 12.29 -0.83 -3.74
CA ARG A 50 11.36 -1.95 -3.76
C ARG A 50 10.32 -1.80 -4.85
N ALA A 51 9.88 -2.94 -5.37
CA ALA A 51 8.69 -3.03 -6.20
C ALA A 51 7.53 -3.55 -5.34
N GLU A 52 6.30 -3.41 -5.84
CA GLU A 52 5.10 -3.83 -5.13
C GLU A 52 4.18 -4.60 -6.06
N PHE A 53 3.46 -5.55 -5.50
CA PHE A 53 2.41 -6.29 -6.18
C PHE A 53 1.16 -6.25 -5.32
N TRP A 54 0.07 -5.74 -5.87
CA TRP A 54 -1.19 -5.55 -5.15
C TRP A 54 -2.27 -6.48 -5.66
N VAL A 55 -3.03 -7.04 -4.74
CA VAL A 55 -4.24 -7.80 -5.03
C VAL A 55 -5.37 -7.16 -4.23
N VAL A 56 -6.46 -6.80 -4.89
CA VAL A 56 -7.67 -6.36 -4.19
C VAL A 56 -8.30 -7.59 -3.57
N THR A 57 -8.33 -7.66 -2.25
CA THR A 57 -8.85 -8.83 -1.53
C THR A 57 -10.25 -8.58 -0.95
N ASP A 58 -10.70 -7.35 -0.91
CA ASP A 58 -12.10 -7.04 -0.58
C ASP A 58 -12.47 -5.65 -1.11
N GLY A 59 -13.71 -5.51 -1.58
CA GLY A 59 -14.20 -4.26 -2.15
C GLY A 59 -13.59 -3.96 -3.51
N GLU A 60 -13.49 -2.68 -3.82
CA GLU A 60 -12.86 -2.19 -5.04
C GLU A 60 -12.21 -0.84 -4.81
N CYS A 61 -11.24 -0.50 -5.64
CA CYS A 61 -10.52 0.77 -5.51
C CYS A 61 -10.00 1.24 -6.86
N LEU A 62 -9.55 2.48 -6.88
CA LEU A 62 -8.77 3.01 -7.99
C LEU A 62 -7.28 2.89 -7.63
N CYS A 63 -6.48 2.50 -8.60
CA CYS A 63 -5.03 2.42 -8.47
C CYS A 63 -4.43 3.37 -9.50
N GLU A 64 -3.76 4.40 -9.02
CA GLU A 64 -3.04 5.34 -9.87
C GLU A 64 -1.58 4.93 -9.91
N VAL A 65 -1.04 4.75 -11.12
CA VAL A 65 0.38 4.44 -11.33
C VAL A 65 0.88 5.29 -12.50
N GLY A 66 1.77 6.23 -12.22
CA GLY A 66 2.19 7.19 -13.21
C GLY A 66 0.99 7.95 -13.76
N PRO A 67 0.84 8.04 -15.09
CA PRO A 67 -0.28 8.76 -15.70
C PRO A 67 -1.56 7.93 -15.80
N ASN A 68 -1.53 6.67 -15.40
CA ASN A 68 -2.65 5.74 -15.59
C ASN A 68 -3.43 5.53 -14.30
N VAL A 69 -4.76 5.39 -14.44
CA VAL A 69 -5.64 5.07 -13.32
C VAL A 69 -6.51 3.90 -13.74
N TRP A 70 -6.53 2.85 -12.92
CA TRP A 70 -7.35 1.67 -13.16
C TRP A 70 -8.30 1.45 -11.99
N ARG A 71 -9.51 1.00 -12.30
CA ARG A 71 -10.41 0.48 -11.29
C ARG A 71 -10.16 -1.00 -11.15
N LEU A 72 -9.79 -1.42 -9.97
CA LEU A 72 -9.59 -2.84 -9.64
C LEU A 72 -10.69 -3.31 -8.71
N ARG A 73 -11.28 -4.44 -9.06
CA ARG A 73 -12.27 -5.13 -8.22
C ARG A 73 -11.62 -6.32 -7.56
N LYS A 74 -12.37 -6.98 -6.69
CA LYS A 74 -11.86 -8.13 -5.94
C LYS A 74 -11.15 -9.10 -6.88
N TRP A 75 -9.96 -9.50 -6.49
CA TRP A 75 -8.99 -10.34 -7.20
C TRP A 75 -8.26 -9.66 -8.36
N GLY A 76 -8.57 -8.42 -8.63
CA GLY A 76 -7.76 -7.62 -9.56
C GLY A 76 -6.38 -7.37 -8.99
N THR A 77 -5.38 -7.31 -9.87
CA THR A 77 -3.97 -7.19 -9.48
C THR A 77 -3.28 -6.08 -10.25
N ILE A 78 -2.23 -5.54 -9.66
CA ILE A 78 -1.37 -4.57 -10.33
C ILE A 78 0.06 -4.70 -9.80
N HIS A 79 1.04 -4.58 -10.69
CA HIS A 79 2.45 -4.58 -10.37
C HIS A 79 2.99 -3.16 -10.48
N ILE A 80 3.75 -2.72 -9.49
CA ILE A 80 4.31 -1.37 -9.45
C ILE A 80 5.83 -1.50 -9.37
N GLU A 81 6.49 -1.01 -10.40
CA GLU A 81 7.94 -1.01 -10.48
C GLU A 81 8.55 0.03 -9.53
N ARG A 82 9.82 -0.18 -9.18
CA ARG A 82 10.59 0.81 -8.41
C ARG A 82 10.55 2.16 -9.10
N GLY A 83 10.45 3.21 -8.30
CA GLY A 83 10.51 4.58 -8.78
C GLY A 83 9.23 5.10 -9.43
N HIS A 84 8.24 4.25 -9.64
CA HIS A 84 6.97 4.69 -10.23
C HIS A 84 6.06 5.29 -9.16
N ALA A 85 5.62 6.52 -9.38
CA ALA A 85 4.67 7.18 -8.48
C ALA A 85 3.33 6.45 -8.53
N HIS A 86 2.72 6.23 -7.36
CA HIS A 86 1.48 5.47 -7.26
C HIS A 86 0.68 5.85 -6.02
N ARG A 87 -0.62 5.56 -6.06
CA ARG A 87 -1.50 5.69 -4.89
C ARG A 87 -2.73 4.81 -5.03
N LEU A 88 -3.26 4.40 -3.88
CA LEU A 88 -4.58 3.79 -3.75
C LEU A 88 -5.61 4.87 -3.46
N ILE A 89 -6.76 4.77 -4.10
CA ILE A 89 -7.88 5.68 -3.90
C ILE A 89 -9.13 4.85 -3.68
N ASN A 90 -9.79 5.06 -2.56
CA ASN A 90 -11.11 4.48 -2.33
C ASN A 90 -12.17 5.57 -2.58
N ASP A 91 -12.77 5.54 -3.76
CA ASP A 91 -13.82 6.49 -4.14
C ASP A 91 -15.22 5.98 -3.81
N THR A 92 -15.30 4.84 -3.11
CA THR A 92 -16.59 4.19 -2.81
C THR A 92 -17.06 4.51 -1.39
N SER A 93 -18.26 4.05 -1.05
CA SER A 93 -18.85 4.23 0.28
C SER A 93 -18.55 3.07 1.23
N GLU A 94 -17.76 2.08 0.80
CA GLU A 94 -17.38 0.93 1.60
C GLU A 94 -15.86 0.85 1.73
N PRO A 95 -15.32 0.27 2.80
CA PRO A 95 -13.87 0.06 2.89
C PRO A 95 -13.37 -0.84 1.76
N CYS A 96 -12.14 -0.66 1.34
CA CYS A 96 -11.49 -1.61 0.45
C CYS A 96 -10.23 -2.17 1.09
N GLU A 97 -9.89 -3.39 0.70
CA GLU A 97 -8.75 -4.09 1.25
C GLU A 97 -7.82 -4.54 0.14
N ILE A 98 -6.55 -4.25 0.31
CA ILE A 98 -5.49 -4.65 -0.61
C ILE A 98 -4.52 -5.52 0.16
N THR A 99 -4.15 -6.66 -0.43
CA THR A 99 -3.02 -7.44 0.06
C THR A 99 -1.84 -7.11 -0.82
N GLU A 100 -0.78 -6.63 -0.19
CA GLU A 100 0.38 -6.07 -0.86
C GLU A 100 1.63 -6.89 -0.57
N PHE A 101 2.36 -7.27 -1.63
CA PHE A 101 3.72 -7.76 -1.52
C PHE A 101 4.67 -6.62 -1.87
N GLN A 102 5.68 -6.41 -1.01
CA GLN A 102 6.82 -5.56 -1.31
C GLN A 102 8.03 -6.46 -1.48
N PHE A 103 8.85 -6.22 -2.48
CA PHE A 103 10.05 -7.02 -2.71
C PHE A 103 11.18 -6.18 -3.27
N GLY A 104 12.37 -6.48 -2.77
CA GLY A 104 13.58 -5.70 -2.94
C GLY A 104 14.14 -5.36 -1.57
N LEU A 105 14.67 -4.15 -1.39
CA LEU A 105 15.07 -3.68 -0.07
C LEU A 105 13.89 -2.96 0.56
N CYS A 106 13.27 -3.58 1.56
CA CYS A 106 12.02 -3.11 2.14
C CYS A 106 12.26 -2.32 3.41
N GLN A 107 12.33 -0.99 3.30
CA GLN A 107 12.49 -0.07 4.43
C GLN A 107 11.35 0.95 4.40
N GLU A 108 10.77 1.24 5.57
CA GLU A 108 9.63 2.15 5.66
C GLU A 108 9.98 3.60 5.35
N ASP A 109 11.22 4.00 5.54
CA ASP A 109 11.69 5.35 5.22
C ASP A 109 12.03 5.51 3.72
N ASP A 110 11.98 4.46 2.93
CA ASP A 110 12.13 4.51 1.48
C ASP A 110 10.80 4.96 0.85
N ILE A 111 10.46 6.23 1.04
CA ILE A 111 9.24 6.79 0.51
C ILE A 111 9.46 8.27 0.15
N THR A 112 9.00 8.65 -1.04
CA THR A 112 8.88 10.05 -1.43
C THR A 112 7.41 10.33 -1.64
N ARG A 113 6.86 11.32 -0.94
CA ARG A 113 5.46 11.72 -1.09
C ARG A 113 5.38 12.97 -1.93
N TYR A 114 4.63 12.90 -3.03
CA TYR A 114 4.43 14.03 -3.94
C TYR A 114 3.16 14.81 -3.61
N GLU A 115 2.11 14.12 -3.19
CA GLU A 115 0.83 14.70 -2.79
C GLU A 115 0.30 13.92 -1.59
N ASP A 116 -0.25 14.62 -0.61
CA ASP A 116 -0.78 14.00 0.58
C ASP A 116 -1.91 14.85 1.15
N ASP A 117 -3.13 14.30 1.17
CA ASP A 117 -4.33 14.98 1.66
C ASP A 117 -4.24 15.31 3.16
N TYR A 118 -3.29 14.71 3.87
CA TYR A 118 -3.18 14.82 5.33
C TYR A 118 -1.96 15.66 5.75
N SER A 119 -1.38 16.38 4.81
CA SER A 119 -0.25 17.29 5.06
C SER A 119 0.99 16.58 5.60
N ARG A 120 1.22 15.34 5.19
CA ARG A 120 2.42 14.58 5.56
C ARG A 120 3.48 14.59 4.48
N ALA A 121 3.21 15.26 3.34
CA ALA A 121 4.19 15.36 2.27
C ALA A 121 5.43 16.08 2.80
N GLU A 122 6.58 15.46 2.61
CA GLU A 122 7.81 16.01 3.11
C GLU A 122 8.36 17.01 2.11
N PRO A 123 8.94 18.12 2.59
CA PRO A 123 9.60 19.03 1.68
C PRO A 123 10.77 18.30 1.02
N PRO A 124 11.05 18.59 -0.23
CA PRO A 124 12.25 18.08 -0.88
C PRO A 124 13.46 18.71 -0.21
N PHE A 125 14.36 17.91 0.19
CA PHE A 125 15.58 18.40 0.85
C PHE A 125 16.79 18.11 0.04
#